data_899d917bfc57ba8301235e295efe884e
#
_entry.id   899d917bfc57ba8301235e295efe884e
#
_cell.length_a   1.000
_cell.length_b   1.000
_cell.length_c   1.000
_cell.angle_alpha   90.00
_cell.angle_beta   90.00
_cell.angle_gamma   90.00
#
_symmetry.space_group_name_H-M   'P 1'
#
loop_
_entity.id
_entity.type
_entity.pdbx_description
1 polymer ?
#
loop_
_entity_poly.entity_id
_entity_poly.type
_entity_poly.pdbx_seq_one_letter_code
_entity_poly.pdbx_strand_id
1 'polypeptide(L)'
;MQKLFEYNWQVRDDWFSWCETVPEEELLKKRVGGVGSILYTLFHIVDVEYSWICGLQGKPEPEEPPFESYASLSKVRKLSRQYHGEVESFIKSWTDNMENTQLTEVDSNGKTFSFRYGEVMRHVIAHEIHHVGQLSVWAREIGWKPITANLIDRGLFT
;
A
#
# COMPACT_ATOMS: atom_id res chain seq x y z
N MET A 1 -1.48 15.89 4.36
CA MET A 1 -0.85 14.60 3.98
C MET A 1 -1.41 13.43 4.78
N GLN A 2 -1.46 13.50 6.12
CA GLN A 2 -1.98 12.43 7.00
C GLN A 2 -3.36 11.89 6.58
N LYS A 3 -4.31 12.80 6.25
CA LYS A 3 -5.66 12.42 5.80
C LYS A 3 -5.72 11.57 4.52
N LEU A 4 -4.71 11.66 3.66
CA LEU A 4 -4.62 10.80 2.47
C LEU A 4 -4.10 9.40 2.80
N PHE A 5 -3.27 9.24 3.83
CA PHE A 5 -2.94 7.92 4.38
C PHE A 5 -4.15 7.27 5.04
N GLU A 6 -4.88 8.02 5.88
CA GLU A 6 -6.13 7.53 6.48
C GLU A 6 -7.14 7.09 5.41
N TYR A 7 -7.24 7.85 4.30
CA TYR A 7 -8.06 7.48 3.14
C TYR A 7 -7.58 6.16 2.52
N ASN A 8 -6.29 6.01 2.24
CA ASN A 8 -5.73 4.79 1.66
C ASN A 8 -6.03 3.58 2.57
N TRP A 9 -5.84 3.70 3.88
CA TRP A 9 -6.11 2.62 4.82
C TRP A 9 -7.59 2.23 4.85
N GLN A 10 -8.51 3.20 4.82
CA GLN A 10 -9.95 2.91 4.74
C GLN A 10 -10.29 2.18 3.43
N VAL A 11 -9.76 2.63 2.30
CA VAL A 11 -9.99 1.99 0.99
C VAL A 11 -9.40 0.58 0.96
N ARG A 12 -8.23 0.38 1.54
CA ARG A 12 -7.58 -0.93 1.67
C ARG A 12 -8.42 -1.89 2.52
N ASP A 13 -8.95 -1.44 3.63
CA ASP A 13 -9.85 -2.25 4.48
C ASP A 13 -11.16 -2.62 3.77
N ASP A 14 -11.72 -1.70 2.99
CA ASP A 14 -12.86 -1.97 2.13
C ASP A 14 -12.52 -3.07 1.09
N TRP A 15 -11.32 -3.01 0.48
CA TRP A 15 -10.86 -4.04 -0.45
C TRP A 15 -10.63 -5.39 0.23
N PHE A 16 -10.07 -5.43 1.44
CA PHE A 16 -9.95 -6.68 2.19
C PHE A 16 -11.32 -7.29 2.48
N SER A 17 -12.29 -6.48 2.86
CA SER A 17 -13.66 -6.93 3.12
C SER A 17 -14.36 -7.39 1.83
N TRP A 18 -14.12 -6.70 0.71
CA TRP A 18 -14.61 -7.12 -0.61
C TRP A 18 -14.00 -8.49 -1.01
N CYS A 19 -12.73 -8.72 -0.77
CA CYS A 19 -12.06 -9.99 -1.08
C CYS A 19 -12.67 -11.18 -0.31
N GLU A 20 -13.28 -10.96 0.86
CA GLU A 20 -14.00 -12.02 1.59
C GLU A 20 -15.22 -12.55 0.84
N THR A 21 -15.75 -11.78 -0.13
CA THR A 21 -16.91 -12.16 -0.94
C THR A 21 -16.55 -12.88 -2.24
N VAL A 22 -15.25 -12.98 -2.57
CA VAL A 22 -14.74 -13.50 -3.84
C VAL A 22 -14.02 -14.83 -3.59
N PRO A 23 -14.20 -15.86 -4.45
CA PRO A 23 -13.46 -17.10 -4.33
C PRO A 23 -11.94 -16.86 -4.34
N GLU A 24 -11.22 -17.53 -3.44
CA GLU A 24 -9.76 -17.32 -3.28
C GLU A 24 -8.99 -17.61 -4.58
N GLU A 25 -9.44 -18.57 -5.38
CA GLU A 25 -8.87 -18.86 -6.70
C GLU A 25 -8.90 -17.64 -7.64
N GLU A 26 -9.97 -16.83 -7.59
CA GLU A 26 -10.08 -15.60 -8.39
C GLU A 26 -9.17 -14.48 -7.84
N LEU A 27 -8.92 -14.46 -6.53
CA LEU A 27 -7.98 -13.52 -5.92
C LEU A 27 -6.53 -13.79 -6.32
N LEU A 28 -6.17 -15.05 -6.52
CA LEU A 28 -4.83 -15.52 -6.89
C LEU A 28 -4.60 -15.61 -8.40
N LYS A 29 -5.69 -15.62 -9.18
CA LYS A 29 -5.63 -15.79 -10.64
C LYS A 29 -4.80 -14.72 -11.30
N LYS A 30 -3.87 -15.12 -12.14
CA LYS A 30 -3.03 -14.20 -12.92
C LYS A 30 -3.88 -13.38 -13.90
N ARG A 31 -3.67 -12.06 -13.87
CA ARG A 31 -4.35 -11.09 -14.72
C ARG A 31 -3.37 -10.26 -15.52
N VAL A 32 -3.86 -9.59 -16.55
CA VAL A 32 -3.06 -8.67 -17.36
C VAL A 32 -2.87 -7.35 -16.62
N GLY A 33 -1.65 -6.86 -16.62
CA GLY A 33 -1.26 -5.58 -15.99
C GLY A 33 -0.96 -5.69 -14.49
N GLY A 34 -0.53 -4.58 -13.92
CA GLY A 34 -0.12 -4.49 -12.51
C GLY A 34 0.92 -5.53 -12.11
N VAL A 35 0.86 -5.99 -10.88
CA VAL A 35 1.70 -7.08 -10.36
C VAL A 35 1.11 -8.47 -10.59
N GLY A 36 -0.03 -8.56 -11.25
CA GLY A 36 -0.53 -9.79 -11.86
C GLY A 36 -1.69 -10.49 -11.16
N SER A 37 -2.06 -10.19 -9.92
CA SER A 37 -3.27 -10.72 -9.27
C SER A 37 -3.84 -9.77 -8.23
N ILE A 38 -5.11 -9.97 -7.85
CA ILE A 38 -5.79 -9.13 -6.85
C ILE A 38 -5.07 -9.24 -5.50
N LEU A 39 -4.82 -10.46 -5.04
CA LEU A 39 -4.21 -10.67 -3.74
C LEU A 39 -2.74 -10.22 -3.71
N TYR A 40 -2.00 -10.46 -4.78
CA TYR A 40 -0.62 -9.99 -4.87
C TYR A 40 -0.56 -8.45 -4.89
N THR A 41 -1.53 -7.79 -5.52
CA THR A 41 -1.60 -6.33 -5.51
C THR A 41 -1.82 -5.78 -4.09
N LEU A 42 -2.71 -6.37 -3.30
CA LEU A 42 -2.90 -5.98 -1.90
C LEU A 42 -1.65 -6.23 -1.05
N PHE A 43 -0.98 -7.36 -1.25
CA PHE A 43 0.31 -7.65 -0.61
C PHE A 43 1.36 -6.59 -0.98
N HIS A 44 1.52 -6.29 -2.26
CA HIS A 44 2.47 -5.33 -2.80
C HIS A 44 2.23 -3.90 -2.26
N ILE A 45 0.98 -3.46 -2.16
CA ILE A 45 0.63 -2.17 -1.55
C ILE A 45 1.13 -2.11 -0.10
N VAL A 46 0.86 -3.16 0.67
CA VAL A 46 1.24 -3.23 2.11
C VAL A 46 2.76 -3.24 2.28
N ASP A 47 3.45 -4.03 1.48
CA ASP A 47 4.89 -4.18 1.53
C ASP A 47 5.62 -2.88 1.13
N VAL A 48 5.22 -2.29 0.02
CA VAL A 48 5.79 -1.02 -0.47
C VAL A 48 5.56 0.14 0.51
N GLU A 49 4.35 0.27 1.09
CA GLU A 49 4.09 1.28 2.12
C GLU A 49 5.06 1.11 3.29
N TYR A 50 5.19 -0.11 3.81
CA TYR A 50 6.03 -0.39 4.96
C TYR A 50 7.51 -0.16 4.68
N SER A 51 8.02 -0.65 3.53
CA SER A 51 9.41 -0.49 3.11
C SER A 51 9.83 0.97 3.02
N TRP A 52 9.06 1.81 2.32
CA TRP A 52 9.34 3.24 2.24
C TRP A 52 9.31 3.95 3.60
N ILE A 53 8.35 3.61 4.45
CA ILE A 53 8.27 4.20 5.79
C ILE A 53 9.45 3.76 6.67
N CYS A 54 9.93 2.52 6.55
CA CYS A 54 11.17 2.08 7.19
C CYS A 54 12.37 2.92 6.73
N GLY A 55 12.52 3.13 5.41
CA GLY A 55 13.57 3.98 4.86
C GLY A 55 13.53 5.41 5.43
N LEU A 56 12.35 6.03 5.49
CA LEU A 56 12.18 7.37 6.08
C LEU A 56 12.52 7.41 7.59
N GLN A 57 12.42 6.29 8.29
CA GLN A 57 12.80 6.16 9.70
C GLN A 57 14.30 5.84 9.88
N GLY A 58 15.05 5.68 8.79
CA GLY A 58 16.46 5.23 8.85
C GLY A 58 16.62 3.79 9.33
N LYS A 59 15.57 2.98 9.25
CA LYS A 59 15.60 1.55 9.52
C LYS A 59 16.21 0.80 8.33
N PRO A 60 16.83 -0.35 8.55
CA PRO A 60 17.24 -1.20 7.44
C PRO A 60 16.01 -1.60 6.61
N GLU A 61 16.21 -1.75 5.29
CA GLU A 61 15.17 -2.27 4.42
C GLU A 61 14.68 -3.62 4.95
N PRO A 62 13.36 -3.78 5.15
CA PRO A 62 12.84 -5.06 5.60
C PRO A 62 13.11 -6.13 4.53
N GLU A 63 13.41 -7.36 4.98
CA GLU A 63 13.48 -8.48 4.04
C GLU A 63 12.11 -8.61 3.35
N GLU A 64 12.10 -8.51 2.03
CA GLU A 64 10.88 -8.69 1.24
C GLU A 64 10.40 -10.14 1.39
N PRO A 65 9.28 -10.37 2.08
CA PRO A 65 8.80 -11.72 2.26
C PRO A 65 8.31 -12.28 0.91
N PRO A 66 8.65 -13.53 0.54
CA PRO A 66 8.17 -14.10 -0.70
C PRO A 66 6.65 -14.21 -0.67
N PHE A 67 5.97 -13.69 -1.71
CA PHE A 67 4.51 -13.70 -1.79
C PHE A 67 3.90 -15.09 -1.58
N GLU A 68 4.57 -16.15 -2.02
CA GLU A 68 4.12 -17.52 -1.86
C GLU A 68 3.84 -17.88 -0.38
N SER A 69 4.60 -17.29 0.54
CA SER A 69 4.38 -17.45 1.99
C SER A 69 3.12 -16.72 2.48
N TYR A 70 2.63 -15.76 1.71
CA TYR A 70 1.47 -14.90 2.01
C TYR A 70 0.30 -15.11 1.04
N ALA A 71 0.32 -16.16 0.22
CA ALA A 71 -0.70 -16.42 -0.80
C ALA A 71 -2.05 -16.87 -0.21
N SER A 72 -2.57 -16.14 0.77
CA SER A 72 -3.95 -16.25 1.27
C SER A 72 -4.42 -14.90 1.83
N LEU A 73 -5.70 -14.62 1.67
CA LEU A 73 -6.31 -13.36 2.13
C LEU A 73 -6.04 -13.08 3.62
N SER A 74 -6.19 -14.10 4.46
CA SER A 74 -5.97 -13.99 5.90
C SER A 74 -4.53 -13.57 6.25
N LYS A 75 -3.55 -14.11 5.54
CA LYS A 75 -2.12 -13.80 5.76
C LYS A 75 -1.78 -12.38 5.32
N VAL A 76 -2.23 -11.94 4.14
CA VAL A 76 -1.99 -10.58 3.66
C VAL A 76 -2.66 -9.56 4.59
N ARG A 77 -3.90 -9.82 5.02
CA ARG A 77 -4.60 -8.95 5.98
C ARG A 77 -3.90 -8.89 7.34
N LYS A 78 -3.37 -10.02 7.80
CA LYS A 78 -2.58 -10.06 9.04
C LYS A 78 -1.30 -9.23 8.92
N LEU A 79 -0.58 -9.35 7.80
CA LEU A 79 0.62 -8.56 7.51
C LEU A 79 0.30 -7.06 7.50
N SER A 80 -0.78 -6.66 6.81
CA SER A 80 -1.25 -5.28 6.78
C SER A 80 -1.47 -4.72 8.19
N ARG A 81 -2.14 -5.47 9.06
CA ARG A 81 -2.37 -5.06 10.46
C ARG A 81 -1.07 -5.01 11.28
N GLN A 82 -0.14 -5.92 11.02
CA GLN A 82 1.15 -5.95 11.72
C GLN A 82 1.98 -4.68 11.40
N TYR A 83 2.04 -4.26 10.15
CA TYR A 83 2.80 -3.10 9.71
C TYR A 83 2.10 -1.77 10.03
N HIS A 84 0.77 -1.78 10.02
CA HIS A 84 -0.04 -0.57 10.21
C HIS A 84 0.34 0.25 11.44
N GLY A 85 0.58 -0.39 12.58
CA GLY A 85 0.88 0.32 13.83
C GLY A 85 2.14 1.18 13.77
N GLU A 86 3.19 0.68 13.11
CA GLU A 86 4.44 1.42 12.91
C GLU A 86 4.28 2.53 11.89
N VAL A 87 3.62 2.23 10.77
CA VAL A 87 3.32 3.20 9.71
C VAL A 87 2.47 4.34 10.27
N GLU A 88 1.37 4.04 10.94
CA GLU A 88 0.48 5.03 11.54
C GLU A 88 1.22 5.92 12.55
N SER A 89 2.08 5.32 13.38
CA SER A 89 2.88 6.06 14.36
C SER A 89 3.79 7.09 13.67
N PHE A 90 4.48 6.69 12.60
CA PHE A 90 5.32 7.59 11.82
C PHE A 90 4.48 8.69 11.14
N ILE A 91 3.37 8.33 10.51
CA ILE A 91 2.49 9.30 9.84
C ILE A 91 1.94 10.34 10.82
N LYS A 92 1.57 9.93 12.04
CA LYS A 92 1.11 10.85 13.11
C LYS A 92 2.22 11.77 13.62
N SER A 93 3.47 11.33 13.56
CA SER A 93 4.63 12.16 13.96
C SER A 93 5.08 13.17 12.90
N TRP A 94 4.49 13.12 11.71
CA TRP A 94 4.87 13.99 10.60
C TRP A 94 4.69 15.46 10.91
N THR A 95 5.72 16.25 10.63
CA THR A 95 5.71 17.71 10.71
C THR A 95 6.20 18.33 9.40
N ASP A 96 5.81 19.59 9.14
CA ASP A 96 6.21 20.30 7.92
C ASP A 96 7.73 20.45 7.76
N ASN A 97 8.47 20.45 8.87
CA ASN A 97 9.94 20.49 8.86
C ASN A 97 10.55 19.25 8.21
N MET A 98 9.85 18.11 8.20
CA MET A 98 10.32 16.87 7.58
C MET A 98 10.21 16.90 6.06
N GLU A 99 9.39 17.78 5.49
CA GLU A 99 9.08 17.85 4.05
C GLU A 99 10.35 17.85 3.17
N ASN A 100 11.36 18.63 3.55
CA ASN A 100 12.58 18.83 2.79
C ASN A 100 13.77 18.00 3.28
N THR A 101 13.58 17.15 4.29
CA THR A 101 14.63 16.22 4.73
C THR A 101 14.96 15.27 3.57
N GLN A 102 16.25 14.95 3.42
CA GLN A 102 16.70 14.06 2.35
C GLN A 102 16.87 12.63 2.86
N LEU A 103 16.26 11.68 2.17
CA LEU A 103 16.60 10.27 2.21
C LEU A 103 17.68 10.02 1.15
N THR A 104 18.76 9.39 1.55
CA THR A 104 19.82 8.97 0.62
C THR A 104 19.98 7.47 0.71
N GLU A 105 19.84 6.79 -0.41
CA GLU A 105 19.98 5.34 -0.54
C GLU A 105 21.03 4.99 -1.59
N VAL A 106 21.66 3.84 -1.41
CA VAL A 106 22.65 3.30 -2.36
C VAL A 106 22.14 1.94 -2.83
N ASP A 107 21.96 1.78 -4.14
CA ASP A 107 21.53 0.49 -4.70
C ASP A 107 22.67 -0.56 -4.68
N SER A 108 22.32 -1.78 -5.07
CA SER A 108 23.26 -2.91 -5.15
C SER A 108 24.43 -2.68 -6.13
N ASN A 109 24.31 -1.71 -7.04
CA ASN A 109 25.35 -1.33 -8.00
C ASN A 109 26.22 -0.16 -7.50
N GLY A 110 25.97 0.32 -6.28
CA GLY A 110 26.68 1.47 -5.68
C GLY A 110 26.21 2.83 -6.19
N LYS A 111 25.08 2.90 -6.91
CA LYS A 111 24.50 4.15 -7.36
C LYS A 111 23.71 4.80 -6.24
N THR A 112 24.00 6.05 -5.95
CA THR A 112 23.30 6.82 -4.91
C THR A 112 22.06 7.49 -5.49
N PHE A 113 20.96 7.36 -4.79
CA PHE A 113 19.69 8.06 -5.02
C PHE A 113 19.38 8.96 -3.83
N SER A 114 18.79 10.10 -4.10
CA SER A 114 18.37 11.03 -3.06
C SER A 114 16.96 11.52 -3.35
N PHE A 115 16.07 11.38 -2.36
CA PHE A 115 14.68 11.79 -2.43
C PHE A 115 14.35 12.69 -1.25
N ARG A 116 13.42 13.62 -1.41
CA ARG A 116 12.87 14.35 -0.28
C ARG A 116 11.82 13.48 0.43
N TYR A 117 11.75 13.57 1.75
CA TYR A 117 10.74 12.85 2.54
C TYR A 117 9.31 13.14 2.04
N GLY A 118 8.98 14.41 1.76
CA GLY A 118 7.68 14.76 1.22
C GLY A 118 7.38 14.18 -0.16
N GLU A 119 8.41 13.96 -0.99
CA GLU A 119 8.30 13.29 -2.28
C GLU A 119 7.95 11.80 -2.07
N VAL A 120 8.69 11.12 -1.19
CA VAL A 120 8.44 9.72 -0.84
C VAL A 120 7.02 9.52 -0.27
N MET A 121 6.61 10.39 0.65
CA MET A 121 5.25 10.34 1.23
C MET A 121 4.15 10.44 0.17
N ARG A 122 4.32 11.33 -0.80
CA ARG A 122 3.36 11.47 -1.92
C ARG A 122 3.42 10.28 -2.87
N HIS A 123 4.62 9.74 -3.08
CA HIS A 123 4.79 8.53 -3.89
C HIS A 123 4.03 7.36 -3.28
N VAL A 124 4.17 7.10 -2.00
CA VAL A 124 3.45 6.02 -1.30
C VAL A 124 1.92 6.18 -1.44
N ILE A 125 1.41 7.41 -1.23
CA ILE A 125 -0.02 7.69 -1.41
C ILE A 125 -0.47 7.41 -2.85
N ALA A 126 0.25 7.93 -3.84
CA ALA A 126 -0.09 7.79 -5.25
C ALA A 126 0.02 6.34 -5.73
N HIS A 127 1.00 5.60 -5.22
CA HIS A 127 1.23 4.18 -5.51
C HIS A 127 0.01 3.33 -5.14
N GLU A 128 -0.52 3.49 -3.93
CA GLU A 128 -1.71 2.74 -3.51
C GLU A 128 -2.94 3.14 -4.34
N ILE A 129 -3.16 4.43 -4.57
CA ILE A 129 -4.29 4.92 -5.40
C ILE A 129 -4.21 4.33 -6.83
N HIS A 130 -3.00 4.25 -7.41
CA HIS A 130 -2.79 3.62 -8.72
C HIS A 130 -3.23 2.15 -8.72
N HIS A 131 -2.80 1.38 -7.73
CA HIS A 131 -3.14 -0.04 -7.62
C HIS A 131 -4.62 -0.29 -7.29
N VAL A 132 -5.25 0.57 -6.50
CA VAL A 132 -6.70 0.53 -6.25
C VAL A 132 -7.49 0.70 -7.55
N GLY A 133 -7.02 1.54 -8.47
CA GLY A 133 -7.58 1.64 -9.81
C GLY A 133 -7.52 0.32 -10.58
N GLN A 134 -6.40 -0.40 -10.51
CA GLN A 134 -6.25 -1.73 -11.14
C GLN A 134 -7.19 -2.77 -10.53
N LEU A 135 -7.29 -2.82 -9.21
CA LEU A 135 -8.24 -3.70 -8.50
C LEU A 135 -9.68 -3.46 -8.97
N SER A 136 -10.05 -2.20 -9.17
CA SER A 136 -11.39 -1.82 -9.64
C SER A 136 -11.70 -2.31 -11.06
N VAL A 137 -10.71 -2.39 -11.94
CA VAL A 137 -10.86 -2.97 -13.28
C VAL A 137 -11.07 -4.48 -13.17
N TRP A 138 -10.20 -5.18 -12.44
CA TRP A 138 -10.27 -6.63 -12.31
C TRP A 138 -11.54 -7.12 -11.59
N ALA A 139 -12.04 -6.36 -10.62
CA ALA A 139 -13.33 -6.66 -10.00
C ALA A 139 -14.46 -6.70 -11.05
N ARG A 140 -14.50 -5.74 -11.97
CA ARG A 140 -15.49 -5.71 -13.04
C ARG A 140 -15.31 -6.83 -14.05
N GLU A 141 -14.07 -7.19 -14.38
CA GLU A 141 -13.76 -8.31 -15.30
C GLU A 141 -14.31 -9.64 -14.79
N ILE A 142 -14.34 -9.87 -13.48
CA ILE A 142 -14.90 -11.06 -12.86
C ILE A 142 -16.39 -10.95 -12.52
N GLY A 143 -17.03 -9.85 -12.89
CA GLY A 143 -18.46 -9.63 -12.68
C GLY A 143 -18.85 -9.17 -11.28
N TRP A 144 -17.90 -8.78 -10.43
CA TRP A 144 -18.15 -8.21 -9.10
C TRP A 144 -18.16 -6.69 -9.15
N LYS A 145 -19.09 -6.08 -8.42
CA LYS A 145 -19.08 -4.63 -8.23
C LYS A 145 -17.90 -4.24 -7.31
N PRO A 146 -16.97 -3.38 -7.77
CA PRO A 146 -15.88 -2.92 -6.92
C PRO A 146 -16.39 -2.05 -5.77
N ILE A 147 -15.56 -1.88 -4.74
CA ILE A 147 -15.79 -0.89 -3.68
C ILE A 147 -15.71 0.52 -4.25
N THR A 148 -16.26 1.51 -3.55
CA THR A 148 -16.08 2.91 -3.90
C THR A 148 -14.76 3.43 -3.34
N ALA A 149 -13.94 4.03 -4.18
CA ALA A 149 -12.71 4.72 -3.79
C ALA A 149 -12.90 6.24 -3.70
N ASN A 150 -14.13 6.73 -3.51
CA ASN A 150 -14.38 8.16 -3.33
C ASN A 150 -13.72 8.64 -2.03
N LEU A 151 -13.01 9.76 -2.10
CA LEU A 151 -12.44 10.44 -0.94
C LEU A 151 -13.52 11.19 -0.14
N ILE A 152 -14.56 11.67 -0.86
CA ILE A 152 -15.67 12.41 -0.28
C ILE A 152 -16.52 11.46 0.57
N ASP A 153 -17.11 11.97 1.65
CA ASP A 153 -18.00 11.24 2.59
C ASP A 153 -17.34 10.13 3.41
N ARG A 154 -15.99 10.15 3.54
CA ARG A 154 -15.26 9.22 4.42
C ARG A 154 -15.02 9.74 5.84
N GLY A 155 -15.58 10.89 6.20
CA GLY A 155 -15.42 11.49 7.52
C GLY A 155 -14.01 12.01 7.83
N LEU A 156 -13.17 12.20 6.81
CA LEU A 156 -11.76 12.57 7.00
C LEU A 156 -11.53 14.07 7.13
N PHE A 157 -12.46 14.89 6.67
CA PHE A 157 -12.35 16.36 6.60
C PHE A 157 -13.53 17.06 7.29
N THR A 158 -14.03 16.49 8.37
CA THR A 158 -15.08 17.09 9.22
C THR A 158 -14.47 18.00 10.28
#